data_f7b8215ead4978a90416c8ce54d20f98
#
_entry.id   f7b8215ead4978a90416c8ce54d20f98
#
_cell.length_a   1.000
_cell.length_b   1.000
_cell.length_c   1.000
_cell.angle_alpha   90.00
_cell.angle_beta   90.00
_cell.angle_gamma   90.00
#
_symmetry.space_group_name_H-M   'P 1'
#
loop_
_entity.id
_entity.type
_entity.pdbx_description
1 polymer ?
#
loop_
_entity_poly.entity_id
_entity_poly.type
_entity_poly.pdbx_seq_one_letter_code
_entity_poly.pdbx_strand_id
1 'polypeptide(L)'
;NDEEVTRQMQALQQRVDALDSRLAKLEQSIQQNQPMLDMLKEVESLKAEVARLRGQSEVQANQLDTLGKRQNDLYADLDQRIVELAKVAKPAPATDATQPAAPDSQAAAGTVAKPAADGSAQADPLAESRSYEGALALFRDAKYTDAIAGFKNFLKTYPGSTLAANAQYWIGYSYYALKDYKTSLAHQQKLVATYPDSPKVPDALLNVATNQIELDDMAAARKTLKDLVAKHPGTPAAKLAARRLAAIK
;
A
#
# COMPACT_ATOMS: atom_id res chain seq x y z
N ASN A 1 79.46 11.69 16.54
CA ASN A 1 78.62 10.49 16.70
C ASN A 1 77.41 10.75 17.58
N ASP A 2 77.48 11.51 18.67
CA ASP A 2 76.27 11.79 19.51
C ASP A 2 75.26 12.74 18.82
N GLU A 3 75.74 13.72 18.07
CA GLU A 3 74.82 14.63 17.32
C GLU A 3 74.04 13.95 16.19
N GLU A 4 74.70 12.94 15.60
CA GLU A 4 74.02 12.18 14.52
C GLU A 4 72.95 11.23 15.04
N VAL A 5 73.22 10.60 16.21
CA VAL A 5 72.24 9.78 16.91
C VAL A 5 71.07 10.64 17.39
N THR A 6 71.32 11.86 17.91
CA THR A 6 70.31 12.79 18.34
C THR A 6 69.38 13.24 17.14
N ARG A 7 70.02 13.51 15.98
CA ARG A 7 69.28 13.84 14.76
C ARG A 7 68.35 12.66 14.27
N GLN A 8 68.96 11.45 14.33
CA GLN A 8 68.20 10.25 13.96
C GLN A 8 67.04 9.99 14.91
N MET A 9 67.20 10.19 16.20
CA MET A 9 66.16 10.08 17.20
C MET A 9 65.06 11.13 16.98
N GLN A 10 65.47 12.39 16.72
CA GLN A 10 64.46 13.44 16.41
C GLN A 10 63.70 13.16 15.12
N ALA A 11 64.37 12.66 14.07
CA ALA A 11 63.71 12.27 12.83
C ALA A 11 62.77 11.07 13.03
N LEU A 12 63.16 10.12 13.87
CA LEU A 12 62.31 8.97 14.22
C LEU A 12 61.06 9.42 15.01
N GLN A 13 61.26 10.32 16.00
CA GLN A 13 60.16 10.87 16.77
C GLN A 13 59.14 11.62 15.89
N GLN A 14 59.65 12.44 14.95
CA GLN A 14 58.75 13.11 13.97
C GLN A 14 57.98 12.13 13.10
N ARG A 15 58.59 11.00 12.71
CA ARG A 15 57.93 9.94 11.97
C ARG A 15 56.85 9.24 12.78
N VAL A 16 57.14 8.97 14.06
CA VAL A 16 56.16 8.38 14.98
C VAL A 16 54.97 9.31 15.18
N ASP A 17 55.19 10.61 15.41
CA ASP A 17 54.13 11.61 15.56
C ASP A 17 53.29 11.75 14.30
N ALA A 18 53.92 11.70 13.10
CA ALA A 18 53.21 11.71 11.83
C ALA A 18 52.38 10.44 11.63
N LEU A 19 52.85 9.27 12.04
CA LEU A 19 52.11 8.01 11.99
C LEU A 19 50.94 8.01 12.94
N ASP A 20 51.08 8.53 14.16
CA ASP A 20 50.00 8.66 15.14
C ASP A 20 48.88 9.59 14.61
N SER A 21 49.26 10.72 13.99
CA SER A 21 48.30 11.61 13.34
C SER A 21 47.52 10.94 12.19
N ARG A 22 48.21 10.14 11.38
CA ARG A 22 47.57 9.38 10.29
C ARG A 22 46.65 8.28 10.83
N LEU A 23 47.07 7.62 11.92
CA LEU A 23 46.25 6.59 12.58
C LEU A 23 44.97 7.20 13.15
N ALA A 24 45.05 8.35 13.84
CA ALA A 24 43.90 9.06 14.36
C ALA A 24 42.93 9.49 13.26
N LYS A 25 43.44 9.95 12.10
CA LYS A 25 42.59 10.28 10.92
C LYS A 25 41.93 9.05 10.33
N LEU A 26 42.63 7.91 10.27
CA LEU A 26 42.06 6.64 9.80
C LEU A 26 40.98 6.13 10.74
N GLU A 27 41.19 6.18 12.04
CA GLU A 27 40.16 5.81 13.04
C GLU A 27 38.94 6.69 12.94
N GLN A 28 39.11 8.00 12.78
CA GLN A 28 38.03 8.94 12.57
C GLN A 28 37.24 8.65 11.26
N SER A 29 37.96 8.31 10.18
CA SER A 29 37.36 7.93 8.90
C SER A 29 36.54 6.64 9.02
N ILE A 30 37.05 5.64 9.77
CA ILE A 30 36.32 4.40 10.04
C ILE A 30 35.05 4.66 10.85
N GLN A 31 35.13 5.52 11.87
CA GLN A 31 33.95 5.92 12.66
C GLN A 31 32.91 6.69 11.83
N GLN A 32 33.33 7.51 10.86
CA GLN A 32 32.45 8.20 9.94
C GLN A 32 31.78 7.26 8.93
N ASN A 33 32.43 6.15 8.57
CA ASN A 33 31.89 5.14 7.67
C ASN A 33 30.98 4.11 8.36
N GLN A 34 31.00 4.04 9.69
CA GLN A 34 30.16 3.12 10.44
C GLN A 34 28.67 3.30 10.16
N PRO A 35 28.11 4.54 10.09
CA PRO A 35 26.72 4.75 9.69
C PRO A 35 26.40 4.27 8.28
N MET A 36 27.36 4.34 7.36
CA MET A 36 27.20 3.83 6.00
C MET A 36 27.15 2.29 5.97
N LEU A 37 27.97 1.62 6.75
CA LEU A 37 27.94 0.16 6.91
C LEU A 37 26.64 -0.31 7.55
N ASP A 38 26.14 0.41 8.54
CA ASP A 38 24.85 0.12 9.18
C ASP A 38 23.70 0.30 8.20
N MET A 39 23.76 1.33 7.35
CA MET A 39 22.78 1.56 6.29
C MET A 39 22.82 0.45 5.22
N LEU A 40 24.00 -0.05 4.86
CA LEU A 40 24.13 -1.19 3.93
C LEU A 40 23.52 -2.47 4.52
N LYS A 41 23.72 -2.74 5.81
CA LYS A 41 23.07 -3.87 6.51
C LYS A 41 21.56 -3.72 6.54
N GLU A 42 21.07 -2.51 6.78
CA GLU A 42 19.63 -2.24 6.76
C GLU A 42 19.04 -2.43 5.35
N VAL A 43 19.74 -2.02 4.30
CA VAL A 43 19.34 -2.26 2.90
C VAL A 43 19.31 -3.75 2.58
N GLU A 44 20.29 -4.53 3.03
CA GLU A 44 20.27 -5.98 2.84
C GLU A 44 19.14 -6.65 3.60
N SER A 45 18.86 -6.22 4.84
CA SER A 45 17.71 -6.69 5.62
C SER A 45 16.40 -6.37 4.94
N LEU A 46 16.25 -5.15 4.41
CA LEU A 46 15.05 -4.76 3.64
C LEU A 46 14.90 -5.57 2.35
N LYS A 47 15.98 -5.87 1.65
CA LYS A 47 15.93 -6.75 0.46
C LYS A 47 15.47 -8.16 0.82
N ALA A 48 15.96 -8.72 1.92
CA ALA A 48 15.53 -10.03 2.41
C ALA A 48 14.04 -10.02 2.78
N GLU A 49 13.57 -8.98 3.46
CA GLU A 49 12.16 -8.82 3.81
C GLU A 49 11.26 -8.67 2.58
N VAL A 50 11.68 -7.90 1.58
CA VAL A 50 10.96 -7.79 0.30
C VAL A 50 10.90 -9.14 -0.42
N ALA A 51 11.98 -9.92 -0.43
CA ALA A 51 12.01 -11.25 -1.02
C ALA A 51 11.05 -12.20 -0.27
N ARG A 52 11.02 -12.14 1.06
CA ARG A 52 10.10 -12.91 1.91
C ARG A 52 8.63 -12.56 1.62
N LEU A 53 8.32 -11.26 1.55
CA LEU A 53 6.97 -10.78 1.27
C LEU A 53 6.52 -11.16 -0.15
N ARG A 54 7.41 -11.13 -1.14
CA ARG A 54 7.12 -11.64 -2.49
C ARG A 54 6.78 -13.12 -2.48
N GLY A 55 7.57 -13.93 -1.78
CA GLY A 55 7.30 -15.36 -1.63
C GLY A 55 5.92 -15.63 -0.97
N GLN A 56 5.56 -14.88 0.06
CA GLN A 56 4.24 -14.96 0.68
C GLN A 56 3.11 -14.54 -0.28
N SER A 57 3.32 -13.49 -1.06
CA SER A 57 2.35 -13.03 -2.06
C SER A 57 2.14 -14.06 -3.16
N GLU A 58 3.20 -14.73 -3.63
CA GLU A 58 3.10 -15.82 -4.61
C GLU A 58 2.33 -17.02 -4.07
N VAL A 59 2.58 -17.41 -2.81
CA VAL A 59 1.84 -18.48 -2.14
C VAL A 59 0.37 -18.14 -2.03
N GLN A 60 0.04 -16.91 -1.63
CA GLN A 60 -1.35 -16.43 -1.55
C GLN A 60 -2.02 -16.39 -2.93
N ALA A 61 -1.32 -15.93 -3.97
CA ALA A 61 -1.84 -15.93 -5.33
C ALA A 61 -2.16 -17.35 -5.82
N ASN A 62 -1.28 -18.32 -5.54
CA ASN A 62 -1.50 -19.73 -5.87
C ASN A 62 -2.67 -20.33 -5.09
N GLN A 63 -2.83 -19.96 -3.81
CA GLN A 63 -3.97 -20.39 -2.99
C GLN A 63 -5.29 -19.84 -3.54
N LEU A 64 -5.33 -18.58 -3.95
CA LEU A 64 -6.50 -17.94 -4.57
C LEU A 64 -6.85 -18.59 -5.93
N ASP A 65 -5.86 -18.89 -6.76
CA ASP A 65 -6.05 -19.58 -8.03
C ASP A 65 -6.62 -20.98 -7.81
N THR A 66 -6.10 -21.71 -6.83
CA THR A 66 -6.60 -23.04 -6.44
C THR A 66 -8.03 -22.98 -5.92
N LEU A 67 -8.36 -21.95 -5.10
CA LEU A 67 -9.72 -21.74 -4.61
C LEU A 67 -10.69 -21.42 -5.75
N GLY A 68 -10.27 -20.55 -6.69
CA GLY A 68 -11.05 -20.22 -7.88
C GLY A 68 -11.34 -21.43 -8.76
N LYS A 69 -10.37 -22.32 -8.95
CA LYS A 69 -10.55 -23.60 -9.68
C LYS A 69 -11.54 -24.51 -8.98
N ARG A 70 -11.40 -24.70 -7.67
CA ARG A 70 -12.36 -25.50 -6.87
C ARG A 70 -13.76 -24.94 -6.92
N GLN A 71 -13.90 -23.63 -6.90
CA GLN A 71 -15.21 -22.96 -6.99
C GLN A 71 -15.85 -23.20 -8.36
N ASN A 72 -15.08 -23.11 -9.45
CA ASN A 72 -15.56 -23.41 -10.80
C ASN A 72 -15.95 -24.89 -10.94
N ASP A 73 -15.17 -25.82 -10.38
CA ASP A 73 -15.47 -27.24 -10.40
C ASP A 73 -16.75 -27.56 -9.63
N LEU A 74 -16.99 -26.87 -8.50
CA LEU A 74 -18.23 -26.98 -7.72
C LEU A 74 -19.45 -26.46 -8.50
N TYR A 75 -19.32 -25.33 -9.19
CA TYR A 75 -20.41 -24.80 -10.03
C TYR A 75 -20.73 -25.73 -11.20
N ALA A 76 -19.69 -26.30 -11.85
CA ALA A 76 -19.87 -27.29 -12.91
C ALA A 76 -20.59 -28.57 -12.42
N ASP A 77 -20.23 -29.08 -11.22
CA ASP A 77 -20.90 -30.22 -10.58
C ASP A 77 -22.37 -29.89 -10.23
N LEU A 78 -22.61 -28.69 -9.71
CA LEU A 78 -23.97 -28.21 -9.40
C LEU A 78 -24.85 -28.10 -10.65
N ASP A 79 -24.33 -27.53 -11.73
CA ASP A 79 -25.02 -27.41 -13.02
C ASP A 79 -25.35 -28.79 -13.58
N GLN A 80 -24.42 -29.74 -13.49
CA GLN A 80 -24.65 -31.13 -13.94
C GLN A 80 -25.76 -31.80 -13.13
N ARG A 81 -25.78 -31.62 -11.80
CA ARG A 81 -26.84 -32.16 -10.92
C ARG A 81 -28.20 -31.50 -11.18
N ILE A 82 -28.23 -30.19 -11.46
CA ILE A 82 -29.46 -29.49 -11.83
C ILE A 82 -30.01 -30.03 -13.15
N VAL A 83 -29.15 -30.27 -14.14
CA VAL A 83 -29.56 -30.88 -15.43
C VAL A 83 -30.06 -32.31 -15.25
N GLU A 84 -29.44 -33.10 -14.38
CA GLU A 84 -29.91 -34.46 -14.08
C GLU A 84 -31.24 -34.50 -13.34
N LEU A 85 -31.41 -33.58 -12.33
CA LEU A 85 -32.71 -33.42 -11.64
C LEU A 85 -33.81 -32.94 -12.56
N ALA A 86 -33.52 -32.06 -13.50
CA ALA A 86 -34.46 -31.62 -14.51
C ALA A 86 -34.87 -32.74 -15.50
N LYS A 87 -33.99 -33.69 -15.77
CA LYS A 87 -34.26 -34.90 -16.58
C LYS A 87 -35.17 -35.90 -15.86
N VAL A 88 -35.00 -36.05 -14.53
CA VAL A 88 -35.80 -36.94 -13.68
C VAL A 88 -37.20 -36.34 -13.39
N ALA A 89 -37.31 -35.01 -13.37
CA ALA A 89 -38.57 -34.29 -13.14
C ALA A 89 -39.44 -34.12 -14.38
N LYS A 90 -39.21 -34.87 -15.47
CA LYS A 90 -40.09 -34.85 -16.64
C LYS A 90 -41.42 -35.57 -16.28
N PRO A 91 -42.58 -34.83 -16.31
CA PRO A 91 -43.83 -35.41 -15.91
C PRO A 91 -44.20 -36.54 -16.89
N ALA A 92 -44.64 -37.68 -16.34
CA ALA A 92 -45.31 -38.71 -17.10
C ALA A 92 -46.62 -38.14 -17.69
N PRO A 93 -47.07 -38.60 -18.87
CA PRO A 93 -48.26 -38.04 -19.53
C PRO A 93 -49.51 -38.33 -18.69
N ALA A 94 -50.24 -37.27 -18.35
CA ALA A 94 -51.52 -37.35 -17.69
C ALA A 94 -52.54 -37.94 -18.62
N THR A 95 -53.13 -39.07 -18.23
CA THR A 95 -54.38 -39.60 -18.76
C THR A 95 -55.54 -38.85 -18.15
N ASP A 96 -56.34 -38.35 -19.04
CA ASP A 96 -57.70 -37.85 -19.05
C ASP A 96 -58.59 -38.21 -17.83
N ALA A 97 -59.23 -37.20 -17.21
CA ALA A 97 -60.61 -37.26 -16.73
C ALA A 97 -61.13 -35.88 -16.23
N THR A 98 -62.03 -35.34 -17.05
CA THR A 98 -63.27 -34.61 -16.73
C THR A 98 -63.24 -33.38 -15.80
N GLN A 99 -63.52 -32.26 -16.44
CA GLN A 99 -64.17 -31.06 -15.90
C GLN A 99 -65.60 -31.36 -15.41
N PRO A 100 -66.28 -30.61 -14.47
CA PRO A 100 -66.66 -29.24 -14.74
C PRO A 100 -66.75 -28.25 -13.53
N ALA A 101 -66.96 -27.00 -13.94
CA ALA A 101 -67.69 -25.87 -13.32
C ALA A 101 -66.93 -24.87 -12.43
N ALA A 102 -66.76 -23.68 -12.97
CA ALA A 102 -66.64 -22.40 -12.26
C ALA A 102 -67.95 -22.03 -11.50
N PRO A 103 -67.94 -21.08 -10.55
CA PRO A 103 -68.00 -19.67 -10.99
C PRO A 103 -67.25 -18.64 -10.08
N ASP A 104 -66.92 -17.55 -10.74
CA ASP A 104 -66.88 -16.12 -10.31
C ASP A 104 -66.49 -15.72 -8.87
N SER A 105 -65.51 -14.84 -8.79
CA SER A 105 -65.64 -13.46 -8.31
C SER A 105 -64.36 -12.69 -8.25
N GLN A 106 -64.31 -11.66 -9.08
CA GLN A 106 -63.88 -10.27 -8.86
C GLN A 106 -62.60 -9.95 -8.07
N ALA A 107 -61.68 -9.39 -8.83
CA ALA A 107 -61.04 -8.07 -8.65
C ALA A 107 -60.49 -7.67 -7.28
N ALA A 108 -59.16 -7.54 -7.25
CA ALA A 108 -58.52 -6.38 -6.63
C ALA A 108 -57.17 -6.15 -7.28
N ALA A 109 -57.04 -5.02 -7.94
CA ALA A 109 -55.82 -4.46 -8.42
C ALA A 109 -54.87 -4.21 -7.22
N GLY A 110 -53.77 -4.96 -7.18
CA GLY A 110 -52.68 -4.74 -6.27
C GLY A 110 -51.46 -4.31 -7.09
N THR A 111 -51.18 -3.03 -7.01
CA THR A 111 -49.98 -2.36 -7.51
C THR A 111 -48.75 -3.21 -7.33
N VAL A 112 -48.11 -3.51 -8.45
CA VAL A 112 -46.75 -4.08 -8.48
C VAL A 112 -45.81 -3.02 -7.96
N ALA A 113 -45.44 -3.12 -6.69
CA ALA A 113 -44.31 -2.42 -6.15
C ALA A 113 -43.04 -2.96 -6.84
N LYS A 114 -42.47 -2.11 -7.68
CA LYS A 114 -41.13 -2.24 -8.21
C LYS A 114 -40.21 -2.50 -7.03
N PRO A 115 -39.45 -3.59 -6.99
CA PRO A 115 -38.38 -3.71 -5.99
C PRO A 115 -37.39 -2.57 -6.25
N ALA A 116 -37.26 -1.67 -5.30
CA ALA A 116 -36.14 -0.77 -5.25
C ALA A 116 -34.89 -1.64 -5.33
N ALA A 117 -34.13 -1.42 -6.37
CA ALA A 117 -32.81 -1.97 -6.49
C ALA A 117 -31.96 -1.37 -5.36
N ASP A 118 -31.95 -2.06 -4.22
CA ASP A 118 -30.97 -1.88 -3.20
C ASP A 118 -29.69 -2.50 -3.74
N GLY A 119 -28.95 -1.65 -4.45
CA GLY A 119 -27.67 -2.01 -5.08
C GLY A 119 -26.53 -2.08 -4.08
N SER A 120 -26.65 -2.92 -3.07
CA SER A 120 -25.48 -3.50 -2.43
C SER A 120 -25.03 -4.68 -3.31
N ALA A 121 -24.47 -4.37 -4.47
CA ALA A 121 -23.58 -5.29 -5.14
C ALA A 121 -22.49 -5.58 -4.12
N GLN A 122 -22.54 -6.74 -3.49
CA GLN A 122 -21.42 -7.30 -2.77
C GLN A 122 -20.27 -7.31 -3.76
N ALA A 123 -19.42 -6.29 -3.66
CA ALA A 123 -18.25 -6.16 -4.50
C ALA A 123 -17.45 -7.46 -4.33
N ASP A 124 -17.24 -8.17 -5.42
CA ASP A 124 -16.41 -9.36 -5.43
C ASP A 124 -15.06 -9.00 -4.82
N PRO A 125 -14.69 -9.55 -3.64
CA PRO A 125 -13.44 -9.20 -2.97
C PRO A 125 -12.22 -9.44 -3.85
N LEU A 126 -12.33 -10.37 -4.80
CA LEU A 126 -11.31 -10.64 -5.81
C LEU A 126 -11.21 -9.53 -6.86
N ALA A 127 -12.34 -8.98 -7.30
CA ALA A 127 -12.36 -7.87 -8.25
C ALA A 127 -11.79 -6.59 -7.62
N GLU A 128 -12.11 -6.34 -6.35
CA GLU A 128 -11.55 -5.25 -5.56
C GLU A 128 -10.04 -5.36 -5.44
N SER A 129 -9.52 -6.52 -4.99
CA SER A 129 -8.09 -6.76 -4.85
C SER A 129 -7.36 -6.66 -6.19
N ARG A 130 -7.92 -7.21 -7.27
CA ARG A 130 -7.33 -7.13 -8.61
C ARG A 130 -7.23 -5.68 -9.11
N SER A 131 -8.27 -4.88 -8.88
CA SER A 131 -8.29 -3.46 -9.27
C SER A 131 -7.18 -2.68 -8.54
N TYR A 132 -7.04 -2.91 -7.23
CA TYR A 132 -6.01 -2.28 -6.42
C TYR A 132 -4.60 -2.71 -6.85
N GLU A 133 -4.36 -4.03 -6.97
CA GLU A 133 -3.06 -4.59 -7.36
C GLU A 133 -2.66 -4.18 -8.78
N GLY A 134 -3.61 -4.07 -9.70
CA GLY A 134 -3.38 -3.56 -11.05
C GLY A 134 -2.84 -2.13 -11.04
N ALA A 135 -3.46 -1.25 -10.27
CA ALA A 135 -2.99 0.13 -10.10
C ALA A 135 -1.61 0.20 -9.41
N LEU A 136 -1.38 -0.66 -8.42
CA LEU A 136 -0.10 -0.75 -7.72
C LEU A 136 1.02 -1.27 -8.63
N ALA A 137 0.72 -2.20 -9.53
CA ALA A 137 1.67 -2.68 -10.53
C ALA A 137 2.08 -1.56 -11.49
N LEU A 138 1.14 -0.74 -11.95
CA LEU A 138 1.44 0.44 -12.76
C LEU A 138 2.37 1.43 -12.03
N PHE A 139 2.15 1.62 -10.73
CA PHE A 139 3.04 2.45 -9.91
C PHE A 139 4.45 1.86 -9.84
N ARG A 140 4.58 0.55 -9.61
CA ARG A 140 5.88 -0.17 -9.57
C ARG A 140 6.63 -0.08 -10.90
N ASP A 141 5.89 -0.07 -12.01
CA ASP A 141 6.44 0.10 -13.36
C ASP A 141 6.74 1.57 -13.73
N ALA A 142 6.66 2.47 -12.76
CA ALA A 142 6.85 3.91 -12.93
C ALA A 142 5.84 4.57 -13.90
N LYS A 143 4.73 3.91 -14.21
CA LYS A 143 3.60 4.45 -14.98
C LYS A 143 2.66 5.25 -14.08
N TYR A 144 3.17 6.35 -13.54
CA TYR A 144 2.49 7.09 -12.47
C TYR A 144 1.15 7.68 -12.90
N THR A 145 1.04 8.17 -14.12
CA THR A 145 -0.22 8.71 -14.67
C THR A 145 -1.31 7.64 -14.74
N ASP A 146 -0.95 6.45 -15.22
CA ASP A 146 -1.87 5.31 -15.31
C ASP A 146 -2.23 4.77 -13.92
N ALA A 147 -1.26 4.74 -13.01
CA ALA A 147 -1.49 4.36 -11.62
C ALA A 147 -2.48 5.30 -10.93
N ILE A 148 -2.35 6.62 -11.13
CA ILE A 148 -3.29 7.62 -10.62
C ILE A 148 -4.71 7.34 -11.14
N ALA A 149 -4.85 7.09 -12.44
CA ALA A 149 -6.14 6.76 -13.04
C ALA A 149 -6.72 5.47 -12.45
N GLY A 150 -5.89 4.43 -12.29
CA GLY A 150 -6.28 3.17 -11.70
C GLY A 150 -6.75 3.31 -10.25
N PHE A 151 -6.01 4.01 -9.40
CA PHE A 151 -6.41 4.23 -8.01
C PHE A 151 -7.63 5.13 -7.87
N LYS A 152 -7.78 6.15 -8.72
CA LYS A 152 -9.00 6.98 -8.75
C LYS A 152 -10.22 6.17 -9.14
N ASN A 153 -10.09 5.27 -10.12
CA ASN A 153 -11.15 4.35 -10.50
C ASN A 153 -11.48 3.39 -9.35
N PHE A 154 -10.46 2.87 -8.67
CA PHE A 154 -10.63 2.03 -7.48
C PHE A 154 -11.45 2.74 -6.40
N LEU A 155 -11.12 3.98 -6.06
CA LEU A 155 -11.85 4.76 -5.05
C LEU A 155 -13.29 5.06 -5.46
N LYS A 156 -13.55 5.23 -6.75
CA LYS A 156 -14.89 5.44 -7.28
C LYS A 156 -15.74 4.18 -7.20
N THR A 157 -15.14 3.02 -7.49
CA THR A 157 -15.83 1.74 -7.54
C THR A 157 -16.01 1.12 -6.15
N TYR A 158 -15.02 1.30 -5.27
CA TYR A 158 -14.97 0.71 -3.93
C TYR A 158 -14.75 1.77 -2.82
N PRO A 159 -15.67 2.74 -2.66
CA PRO A 159 -15.47 3.86 -1.73
C PRO A 159 -15.41 3.42 -0.26
N GLY A 160 -16.01 2.29 0.09
CA GLY A 160 -16.01 1.70 1.44
C GLY A 160 -14.91 0.67 1.67
N SER A 161 -13.99 0.50 0.73
CA SER A 161 -12.90 -0.48 0.88
C SER A 161 -11.96 -0.14 2.02
N THR A 162 -11.48 -1.17 2.71
CA THR A 162 -10.39 -1.04 3.68
C THR A 162 -9.08 -0.57 3.04
N LEU A 163 -8.96 -0.71 1.71
CA LEU A 163 -7.82 -0.25 0.92
C LEU A 163 -7.96 1.19 0.41
N ALA A 164 -9.11 1.85 0.68
CA ALA A 164 -9.38 3.19 0.16
C ALA A 164 -8.35 4.23 0.62
N ALA A 165 -7.96 4.21 1.89
CA ALA A 165 -6.92 5.09 2.41
C ALA A 165 -5.56 4.82 1.74
N ASN A 166 -5.22 3.55 1.49
CA ASN A 166 -3.99 3.17 0.80
C ASN A 166 -4.01 3.65 -0.67
N ALA A 167 -5.16 3.49 -1.36
CA ALA A 167 -5.31 3.99 -2.73
C ALA A 167 -5.14 5.52 -2.80
N GLN A 168 -5.75 6.26 -1.86
CA GLN A 168 -5.58 7.71 -1.75
C GLN A 168 -4.12 8.11 -1.49
N TYR A 169 -3.40 7.35 -0.66
CA TYR A 169 -1.97 7.53 -0.40
C TYR A 169 -1.14 7.39 -1.69
N TRP A 170 -1.38 6.34 -2.46
CA TRP A 170 -0.65 6.09 -3.70
C TRP A 170 -0.94 7.11 -4.79
N ILE A 171 -2.15 7.68 -4.85
CA ILE A 171 -2.46 8.81 -5.73
C ILE A 171 -1.55 9.99 -5.40
N GLY A 172 -1.49 10.38 -4.12
CA GLY A 172 -0.63 11.47 -3.68
C GLY A 172 0.85 11.20 -3.96
N TYR A 173 1.30 9.98 -3.67
CA TYR A 173 2.71 9.60 -3.90
C TYR A 173 3.06 9.53 -5.39
N SER A 174 2.13 9.15 -6.26
CA SER A 174 2.32 9.18 -7.71
C SER A 174 2.48 10.60 -8.25
N TYR A 175 1.71 11.56 -7.74
CA TYR A 175 1.90 12.98 -8.07
C TYR A 175 3.25 13.50 -7.57
N TYR A 176 3.70 13.07 -6.40
CA TYR A 176 5.04 13.39 -5.91
C TYR A 176 6.13 12.88 -6.86
N ALA A 177 6.02 11.64 -7.32
CA ALA A 177 6.95 11.05 -8.29
C ALA A 177 6.97 11.79 -9.62
N LEU A 178 5.83 12.37 -10.03
CA LEU A 178 5.73 13.28 -11.19
C LEU A 178 6.21 14.69 -10.92
N LYS A 179 6.69 14.98 -9.70
CA LYS A 179 7.11 16.30 -9.22
C LYS A 179 5.97 17.34 -9.18
N ASP A 180 4.73 16.90 -9.21
CA ASP A 180 3.57 17.75 -8.95
C ASP A 180 3.29 17.78 -7.45
N TYR A 181 4.13 18.50 -6.72
CA TYR A 181 4.12 18.55 -5.26
C TYR A 181 2.85 19.20 -4.71
N LYS A 182 2.28 20.16 -5.45
CA LYS A 182 1.06 20.84 -5.05
C LYS A 182 -0.14 19.92 -5.06
N THR A 183 -0.32 19.15 -6.13
CA THR A 183 -1.40 18.17 -6.23
C THR A 183 -1.16 16.98 -5.29
N SER A 184 0.08 16.53 -5.15
CA SER A 184 0.46 15.52 -4.15
C SER A 184 0.08 15.93 -2.74
N LEU A 185 0.42 17.17 -2.34
CA LEU A 185 0.07 17.74 -1.04
C LEU A 185 -1.44 17.69 -0.80
N ALA A 186 -2.23 18.14 -1.77
CA ALA A 186 -3.69 18.15 -1.68
C ALA A 186 -4.27 16.74 -1.47
N HIS A 187 -3.74 15.73 -2.18
CA HIS A 187 -4.19 14.35 -2.05
C HIS A 187 -3.80 13.71 -0.72
N GLN A 188 -2.61 14.01 -0.19
CA GLN A 188 -2.21 13.52 1.13
C GLN A 188 -3.01 14.18 2.26
N GLN A 189 -3.29 15.48 2.17
CA GLN A 189 -4.18 16.18 3.10
C GLN A 189 -5.60 15.64 3.05
N LYS A 190 -6.11 15.31 1.85
CA LYS A 190 -7.41 14.67 1.67
C LYS A 190 -7.47 13.31 2.37
N LEU A 191 -6.40 12.49 2.31
CA LEU A 191 -6.32 11.23 3.03
C LEU A 191 -6.51 11.43 4.53
N VAL A 192 -5.76 12.36 5.12
CA VAL A 192 -5.81 12.65 6.56
C VAL A 192 -7.20 13.14 6.99
N ALA A 193 -7.86 13.94 6.16
CA ALA A 193 -9.18 14.47 6.43
C ALA A 193 -10.29 13.41 6.25
N THR A 194 -10.17 12.56 5.23
CA THR A 194 -11.21 11.57 4.88
C THR A 194 -11.10 10.28 5.70
N TYR A 195 -9.87 9.88 6.04
CA TYR A 195 -9.57 8.62 6.74
C TYR A 195 -8.73 8.87 8.00
N PRO A 196 -9.22 9.66 8.97
CA PRO A 196 -8.41 10.09 10.13
C PRO A 196 -7.93 8.95 11.01
N ASP A 197 -8.66 7.84 11.04
CA ASP A 197 -8.34 6.65 11.85
C ASP A 197 -7.51 5.60 11.08
N SER A 198 -7.16 5.88 9.84
CA SER A 198 -6.38 4.95 9.03
C SER A 198 -4.95 4.83 9.56
N PRO A 199 -4.39 3.61 9.63
CA PRO A 199 -2.98 3.40 9.94
C PRO A 199 -2.04 4.05 8.93
N LYS A 200 -2.56 4.52 7.78
CA LYS A 200 -1.82 5.22 6.74
C LYS A 200 -1.64 6.72 7.01
N VAL A 201 -2.35 7.27 7.98
CA VAL A 201 -2.29 8.70 8.33
C VAL A 201 -0.87 9.18 8.69
N PRO A 202 -0.07 8.47 9.51
CA PRO A 202 1.30 8.90 9.80
C PRO A 202 2.19 9.01 8.55
N ASP A 203 2.08 8.05 7.64
CA ASP A 203 2.82 8.07 6.37
C ASP A 203 2.36 9.22 5.48
N ALA A 204 1.05 9.48 5.43
CA ALA A 204 0.48 10.60 4.68
C ALA A 204 0.96 11.96 5.24
N LEU A 205 1.00 12.12 6.56
CA LEU A 205 1.52 13.34 7.21
C LEU A 205 3.00 13.56 6.91
N LEU A 206 3.80 12.49 6.88
CA LEU A 206 5.20 12.59 6.48
C LEU A 206 5.33 13.08 5.03
N ASN A 207 4.48 12.59 4.14
CA ASN A 207 4.44 13.04 2.74
C ASN A 207 3.92 14.47 2.60
N VAL A 208 2.96 14.90 3.43
CA VAL A 208 2.52 16.31 3.52
C VAL A 208 3.72 17.18 3.80
N ALA A 209 4.49 16.87 4.85
CA ALA A 209 5.69 17.64 5.21
C ALA A 209 6.75 17.61 4.10
N THR A 210 6.93 16.45 3.43
CA THR A 210 7.85 16.34 2.31
C THR A 210 7.45 17.27 1.16
N ASN A 211 6.18 17.28 0.78
CA ASN A 211 5.66 18.16 -0.26
C ASN A 211 5.80 19.64 0.12
N GLN A 212 5.56 19.98 1.39
CA GLN A 212 5.75 21.36 1.90
C GLN A 212 7.21 21.80 1.80
N ILE A 213 8.16 20.90 2.06
CA ILE A 213 9.59 21.17 1.88
C ILE A 213 9.91 21.43 0.40
N GLU A 214 9.41 20.57 -0.50
CA GLU A 214 9.63 20.73 -1.95
C GLU A 214 8.98 22.01 -2.51
N LEU A 215 7.94 22.50 -1.85
CA LEU A 215 7.27 23.77 -2.16
C LEU A 215 7.88 24.98 -1.43
N ASP A 216 9.02 24.79 -0.72
CA ASP A 216 9.71 25.79 0.07
C ASP A 216 8.90 26.39 1.24
N ASP A 217 7.83 25.70 1.65
CA ASP A 217 7.04 26.07 2.83
C ASP A 217 7.59 25.38 4.08
N MET A 218 8.75 25.84 4.52
CA MET A 218 9.46 25.27 5.66
C MET A 218 8.71 25.47 6.98
N ALA A 219 7.92 26.54 7.10
CA ALA A 219 7.13 26.81 8.31
C ALA A 219 6.02 25.77 8.49
N ALA A 220 5.26 25.51 7.42
CA ALA A 220 4.23 24.47 7.42
C ALA A 220 4.84 23.08 7.61
N ALA A 221 5.96 22.79 6.95
CA ALA A 221 6.66 21.50 7.09
C ALA A 221 7.06 21.23 8.55
N ARG A 222 7.66 22.18 9.23
CA ARG A 222 8.02 22.04 10.65
C ARG A 222 6.81 21.77 11.53
N LYS A 223 5.71 22.48 11.29
CA LYS A 223 4.46 22.28 12.02
C LYS A 223 3.93 20.88 11.80
N THR A 224 3.84 20.44 10.55
CA THR A 224 3.37 19.09 10.19
C THR A 224 4.23 17.99 10.83
N LEU A 225 5.55 18.14 10.79
CA LEU A 225 6.47 17.17 11.40
C LEU A 225 6.33 17.12 12.93
N LYS A 226 6.16 18.28 13.60
CA LYS A 226 5.91 18.34 15.04
C LYS A 226 4.60 17.66 15.41
N ASP A 227 3.54 17.93 14.67
CA ASP A 227 2.23 17.33 14.88
C ASP A 227 2.28 15.82 14.68
N LEU A 228 3.01 15.34 13.68
CA LEU A 228 3.21 13.92 13.42
C LEU A 228 3.90 13.20 14.59
N VAL A 229 4.99 13.78 15.11
CA VAL A 229 5.71 13.19 16.26
C VAL A 229 4.85 13.20 17.52
N ALA A 230 4.06 14.24 17.74
CA ALA A 230 3.22 14.38 18.92
C ALA A 230 1.99 13.46 18.90
N LYS A 231 1.33 13.35 17.74
CA LYS A 231 0.06 12.61 17.60
C LYS A 231 0.23 11.12 17.29
N HIS A 232 1.33 10.74 16.69
CA HIS A 232 1.62 9.37 16.27
C HIS A 232 2.96 8.86 16.79
N PRO A 233 3.23 8.96 18.10
CA PRO A 233 4.51 8.54 18.66
C PRO A 233 4.74 7.05 18.42
N GLY A 234 6.01 6.69 18.21
CA GLY A 234 6.41 5.29 18.00
C GLY A 234 6.24 4.76 16.57
N THR A 235 5.54 5.45 15.69
CA THR A 235 5.44 5.04 14.30
C THR A 235 6.76 5.27 13.55
N PRO A 236 7.07 4.47 12.52
CA PRO A 236 8.25 4.70 11.68
C PRO A 236 8.25 6.11 11.05
N ALA A 237 7.09 6.61 10.63
CA ALA A 237 6.93 7.95 10.10
C ALA A 237 7.29 9.05 11.12
N ALA A 238 6.87 8.89 12.39
CA ALA A 238 7.22 9.83 13.45
C ALA A 238 8.73 9.84 13.76
N LYS A 239 9.38 8.68 13.72
CA LYS A 239 10.84 8.60 13.87
C LYS A 239 11.58 9.34 12.76
N LEU A 240 11.13 9.20 11.52
CA LEU A 240 11.68 9.94 10.38
C LEU A 240 11.39 11.45 10.50
N ALA A 241 10.18 11.82 10.94
CA ALA A 241 9.79 13.20 11.17
C ALA A 241 10.70 13.87 12.23
N ALA A 242 11.00 13.18 13.32
CA ALA A 242 11.89 13.68 14.36
C ALA A 242 13.32 13.94 13.82
N ARG A 243 13.84 13.04 13.00
CA ARG A 243 15.14 13.22 12.33
C ARG A 243 15.13 14.42 11.39
N ARG A 244 14.08 14.59 10.60
CA ARG A 244 13.94 15.74 9.69
C ARG A 244 13.81 17.06 10.43
N LEU A 245 13.07 17.08 11.54
CA LEU A 245 12.98 18.28 12.40
C LEU A 245 14.34 18.72 12.93
N ALA A 246 15.19 17.77 13.31
CA ALA A 246 16.55 18.07 13.77
C ALA A 246 17.44 18.62 12.65
N ALA A 247 17.20 18.24 11.39
CA ALA A 247 17.95 18.69 10.22
C ALA A 247 17.47 20.05 9.67
N ILE A 248 16.20 20.38 9.85
CA ILE A 248 15.60 21.65 9.41
C ILE A 248 15.79 22.69 10.53
N LYS A 249 16.85 23.47 10.42
CA LYS A 249 17.11 24.60 11.33
C LYS A 249 16.29 25.82 10.96
#